data_fe6246d16503da54ed4bf4e89124cef3
#
_entry.id   fe6246d16503da54ed4bf4e89124cef3
#
_cell.length_a   1.000
_cell.length_b   1.000
_cell.length_c   1.000
_cell.angle_alpha   90.00
_cell.angle_beta   90.00
_cell.angle_gamma   90.00
#
_symmetry.space_group_name_H-M   'P 1'
#
loop_
_entity.id
_entity.type
_entity.pdbx_description
1 polymer ?
#
loop_
_entity_poly.entity_id
_entity_poly.type
_entity_poly.pdbx_seq_one_letter_code
_entity_poly.pdbx_strand_id
1 'polypeptide(L)'
;MVLGTAAAITGKDPEKIKMIPNLPGPRPEVIMQKTHRYLFDQAITTTGARIIEVEGPDEMDKAFNTNTVMTLYFNAAEKSSVTREEFVTLSKKHKVPSFMDAAADVPPVENLFKYQKIGFDLVTFSGGKMICGPQSAGLLFGRKDLIEAAKLNHSPHEAPIGRPMKVNKEEMFGMYAALKAYLERDHKKEWEDWLNRIKQIKSIVETVPGVTGETHIESGPANAFPSLDLNWDEQRVKISPREVQAALKNGTPGIVANVGRTQDGKPRLRVGVVLLKPEQVAIVAGRVR
;
A
#
# COMPACT_ATOMS: atom_id res chain seq x y z
N MET A 1 -9.47 1.49 5.60
CA MET A 1 -9.15 2.47 6.67
C MET A 1 -10.40 3.11 7.27
N VAL A 2 -11.33 3.70 6.50
CA VAL A 2 -12.56 4.31 7.05
C VAL A 2 -13.28 3.40 8.05
N LEU A 3 -13.54 2.13 7.67
CA LEU A 3 -14.26 1.19 8.54
C LEU A 3 -13.50 0.82 9.80
N GLY A 4 -12.17 0.69 9.74
CA GLY A 4 -11.35 0.42 10.92
C GLY A 4 -11.33 1.60 11.90
N THR A 5 -11.23 2.83 11.37
CA THR A 5 -11.29 4.05 12.19
C THR A 5 -12.69 4.25 12.78
N ALA A 6 -13.75 4.06 11.98
CA ALA A 6 -15.13 4.11 12.46
C ALA A 6 -15.36 3.10 13.59
N ALA A 7 -14.86 1.87 13.45
CA ALA A 7 -14.94 0.84 14.48
C ALA A 7 -14.25 1.24 15.78
N ALA A 8 -13.08 1.87 15.69
CA ALA A 8 -12.35 2.36 16.87
C ALA A 8 -13.08 3.51 17.57
N ILE A 9 -13.79 4.35 16.81
CA ILE A 9 -14.57 5.49 17.36
C ILE A 9 -15.87 5.02 18.01
N THR A 10 -16.62 4.18 17.31
CA THR A 10 -18.01 3.88 17.67
C THR A 10 -18.15 2.60 18.50
N GLY A 11 -17.18 1.68 18.40
CA GLY A 11 -17.39 0.32 18.87
C GLY A 11 -18.67 -0.25 18.23
N LYS A 12 -19.52 -0.86 19.05
CA LYS A 12 -20.82 -1.41 18.65
C LYS A 12 -22.01 -0.52 19.02
N ASP A 13 -21.75 0.73 19.44
CA ASP A 13 -22.78 1.67 19.88
C ASP A 13 -23.59 2.17 18.66
N PRO A 14 -24.90 1.82 18.55
CA PRO A 14 -25.71 2.15 17.39
C PRO A 14 -25.94 3.65 17.24
N GLU A 15 -25.95 4.41 18.34
CA GLU A 15 -26.14 5.87 18.27
C GLU A 15 -24.88 6.56 17.74
N LYS A 16 -23.70 6.17 18.21
CA LYS A 16 -22.44 6.70 17.67
C LYS A 16 -22.27 6.36 16.19
N ILE A 17 -22.65 5.15 15.77
CA ILE A 17 -22.60 4.71 14.36
C ILE A 17 -23.42 5.64 13.45
N LYS A 18 -24.59 6.09 13.92
CA LYS A 18 -25.44 7.03 13.18
C LYS A 18 -24.87 8.45 13.15
N MET A 19 -24.14 8.86 14.20
CA MET A 19 -23.70 10.23 14.37
C MET A 19 -22.37 10.56 13.69
N ILE A 20 -21.46 9.59 13.46
CA ILE A 20 -20.21 9.89 12.76
C ILE A 20 -20.51 10.35 11.33
N PRO A 21 -19.81 11.37 10.82
CA PRO A 21 -18.61 12.02 11.35
C PRO A 21 -18.87 13.14 12.38
N ASN A 22 -20.12 13.42 12.77
CA ASN A 22 -20.54 14.58 13.54
C ASN A 22 -20.88 14.21 15.00
N LEU A 23 -19.98 13.47 15.68
CA LEU A 23 -20.14 13.16 17.09
C LEU A 23 -20.17 14.44 17.94
N PRO A 24 -21.06 14.53 18.96
CA PRO A 24 -21.03 15.62 19.91
C PRO A 24 -19.80 15.55 20.80
N GLY A 25 -19.30 16.70 21.24
CA GLY A 25 -18.15 16.81 22.13
C GLY A 25 -16.79 16.89 21.42
N PRO A 26 -15.71 16.54 22.11
CA PRO A 26 -14.36 16.60 21.54
C PRO A 26 -14.20 15.63 20.34
N ARG A 27 -13.48 16.06 19.34
CA ARG A 27 -13.18 15.21 18.18
C ARG A 27 -12.36 14.00 18.59
N PRO A 28 -12.69 12.79 18.10
CA PRO A 28 -11.83 11.62 18.23
C PRO A 28 -10.45 11.89 17.64
N GLU A 29 -9.42 11.35 18.26
CA GLU A 29 -8.03 11.55 17.87
C GLU A 29 -7.39 10.24 17.40
N VAL A 30 -6.62 10.33 16.31
CA VAL A 30 -5.79 9.23 15.79
C VAL A 30 -4.34 9.69 15.82
N ILE A 31 -3.50 9.01 16.61
CA ILE A 31 -2.07 9.30 16.67
C ILE A 31 -1.37 8.66 15.46
N MET A 32 -0.54 9.43 14.77
CA MET A 32 0.22 9.00 13.61
C MET A 32 1.60 9.67 13.61
N GLN A 33 2.63 8.95 13.18
CA GLN A 33 3.95 9.58 12.99
C GLN A 33 3.88 10.62 11.86
N LYS A 34 4.48 11.77 12.05
CA LYS A 34 4.51 12.86 11.07
C LYS A 34 5.09 12.41 9.72
N THR A 35 6.13 11.58 9.76
CA THR A 35 6.72 10.98 8.56
C THR A 35 5.81 9.97 7.85
N HIS A 36 4.74 9.54 8.49
CA HIS A 36 3.74 8.60 7.93
C HIS A 36 2.55 9.31 7.28
N ARG A 37 2.49 10.65 7.31
CA ARG A 37 1.43 11.41 6.63
C ARG A 37 1.48 11.17 5.12
N TYR A 38 0.32 10.93 4.50
CA TYR A 38 0.21 10.55 3.10
C TYR A 38 -1.17 10.88 2.51
N LEU A 39 -1.33 10.71 1.19
CA LEU A 39 -2.52 11.15 0.46
C LEU A 39 -3.84 10.48 0.91
N PHE A 40 -3.78 9.31 1.54
CA PHE A 40 -4.96 8.56 2.00
C PHE A 40 -5.40 8.88 3.43
N ASP A 41 -4.77 9.85 4.09
CA ASP A 41 -5.15 10.34 5.44
C ASP A 41 -6.60 10.76 5.52
N GLN A 42 -7.19 11.19 4.40
CA GLN A 42 -8.60 11.55 4.32
C GLN A 42 -9.53 10.41 4.74
N ALA A 43 -9.11 9.15 4.60
CA ALA A 43 -9.89 8.01 5.09
C ALA A 43 -10.08 8.04 6.62
N ILE A 44 -9.17 8.68 7.35
CA ILE A 44 -9.27 8.87 8.80
C ILE A 44 -10.15 10.09 9.09
N THR A 45 -9.86 11.23 8.48
CA THR A 45 -10.57 12.49 8.76
C THR A 45 -12.03 12.48 8.30
N THR A 46 -12.37 11.70 7.27
CA THR A 46 -13.75 11.45 6.84
C THR A 46 -14.65 10.92 7.97
N THR A 47 -14.08 10.19 8.95
CA THR A 47 -14.84 9.68 10.10
C THR A 47 -15.13 10.74 11.18
N GLY A 48 -14.66 11.97 10.99
CA GLY A 48 -14.73 13.06 11.98
C GLY A 48 -13.52 13.13 12.92
N ALA A 49 -12.62 12.14 12.86
CA ALA A 49 -11.39 12.14 13.65
C ALA A 49 -10.39 13.22 13.18
N ARG A 50 -9.55 13.67 14.08
CA ARG A 50 -8.36 14.46 13.76
C ARG A 50 -7.09 13.63 13.94
N ILE A 51 -6.07 13.92 13.15
CA ILE A 51 -4.78 13.26 13.24
C ILE A 51 -3.90 14.09 14.18
N ILE A 52 -3.29 13.41 15.15
CA ILE A 52 -2.28 13.96 16.07
C ILE A 52 -0.92 13.43 15.58
N GLU A 53 -0.08 14.33 15.10
CA GLU A 53 1.24 14.00 14.58
C GLU A 53 2.25 13.89 15.72
N VAL A 54 3.16 12.91 15.65
CA VAL A 54 4.25 12.70 16.60
C VAL A 54 5.56 12.39 15.88
N GLU A 55 6.69 12.83 16.46
CA GLU A 55 8.01 12.68 15.84
C GLU A 55 8.93 11.65 16.55
N GLY A 56 8.46 11.01 17.60
CA GLY A 56 9.24 10.00 18.32
C GLY A 56 8.45 9.29 19.41
N PRO A 57 9.04 8.28 20.09
CA PRO A 57 8.33 7.48 21.07
C PRO A 57 7.91 8.28 22.30
N ASP A 58 8.73 9.22 22.78
CA ASP A 58 8.40 10.04 23.95
C ASP A 58 7.25 11.01 23.66
N GLU A 59 7.21 11.59 22.46
CA GLU A 59 6.10 12.45 22.06
C GLU A 59 4.83 11.63 21.84
N MET A 60 4.96 10.45 21.25
CA MET A 60 3.84 9.53 21.10
C MET A 60 3.26 9.13 22.45
N ASP A 61 4.10 8.79 23.44
CA ASP A 61 3.66 8.40 24.78
C ASP A 61 2.88 9.53 25.50
N LYS A 62 3.30 10.78 25.30
CA LYS A 62 2.64 11.98 25.86
C LYS A 62 1.37 12.39 25.10
N ALA A 63 1.22 12.01 23.85
CA ALA A 63 0.09 12.40 23.02
C ALA A 63 -1.21 11.67 23.37
N PHE A 64 -1.14 10.51 24.02
CA PHE A 64 -2.33 9.77 24.42
C PHE A 64 -3.16 10.53 25.46
N ASN A 65 -4.47 10.61 25.20
CA ASN A 65 -5.43 11.23 26.09
C ASN A 65 -6.82 10.57 25.96
N THR A 66 -7.83 11.06 26.66
CA THR A 66 -9.19 10.49 26.67
C THR A 66 -9.90 10.55 25.32
N ASN A 67 -9.45 11.38 24.39
CA ASN A 67 -10.01 11.48 23.03
C ASN A 67 -9.29 10.56 22.04
N THR A 68 -8.15 9.97 22.41
CA THR A 68 -7.40 9.07 21.54
C THR A 68 -8.14 7.75 21.37
N VAL A 69 -8.60 7.47 20.15
CA VAL A 69 -9.40 6.28 19.81
C VAL A 69 -8.61 5.21 19.09
N MET A 70 -7.51 5.59 18.43
CA MET A 70 -6.71 4.67 17.60
C MET A 70 -5.32 5.26 17.34
N THR A 71 -4.36 4.40 17.06
CA THR A 71 -3.08 4.77 16.47
C THR A 71 -2.98 4.18 15.06
N LEU A 72 -2.40 4.93 14.09
CA LEU A 72 -2.24 4.47 12.70
C LEU A 72 -0.77 4.44 12.30
N TYR A 73 -0.33 3.29 11.81
CA TYR A 73 0.99 3.08 11.23
C TYR A 73 0.88 2.89 9.72
N PHE A 74 1.49 3.79 8.93
CA PHE A 74 1.60 3.63 7.48
C PHE A 74 2.92 2.95 7.15
N ASN A 75 2.86 1.68 6.76
CA ASN A 75 4.05 0.84 6.65
C ASN A 75 4.95 1.15 5.44
N ALA A 76 4.44 1.82 4.43
CA ALA A 76 5.21 2.20 3.25
C ALA A 76 6.03 3.49 3.42
N ALA A 77 5.99 4.15 4.59
CA ALA A 77 6.79 5.34 4.84
C ALA A 77 8.30 5.01 4.81
N GLU A 78 9.07 5.86 4.16
CA GLU A 78 10.53 5.67 4.02
C GLU A 78 11.27 5.74 5.36
N LYS A 79 10.74 6.55 6.30
CA LYS A 79 11.35 6.79 7.61
C LYS A 79 10.30 6.64 8.71
N SER A 80 10.65 5.92 9.74
CA SER A 80 9.86 5.78 10.97
C SER A 80 10.71 6.16 12.16
N SER A 81 10.27 7.15 12.93
CA SER A 81 10.91 7.55 14.19
C SER A 81 10.50 6.65 15.37
N VAL A 82 9.37 5.95 15.23
CA VAL A 82 8.90 4.92 16.16
C VAL A 82 8.83 3.60 15.41
N THR A 83 9.53 2.57 15.88
CA THR A 83 9.48 1.24 15.27
C THR A 83 8.09 0.60 15.40
N ARG A 84 7.81 -0.45 14.62
CA ARG A 84 6.51 -1.17 14.69
C ARG A 84 6.26 -1.74 16.07
N GLU A 85 7.28 -2.32 16.66
CA GLU A 85 7.26 -2.96 17.98
C GLU A 85 7.02 -1.94 19.10
N GLU A 86 7.72 -0.80 19.08
CA GLU A 86 7.52 0.31 20.02
C GLU A 86 6.13 0.91 19.88
N PHE A 87 5.67 1.12 18.64
CA PHE A 87 4.35 1.68 18.32
C PHE A 87 3.22 0.83 18.91
N VAL A 88 3.30 -0.50 18.71
CA VAL A 88 2.36 -1.45 19.29
C VAL A 88 2.46 -1.47 20.83
N THR A 89 3.67 -1.43 21.38
CA THR A 89 3.90 -1.44 22.83
C THR A 89 3.28 -0.21 23.48
N LEU A 90 3.51 0.97 22.92
CA LEU A 90 2.92 2.23 23.41
C LEU A 90 1.38 2.21 23.28
N SER A 91 0.85 1.76 22.15
CA SER A 91 -0.60 1.66 21.96
C SER A 91 -1.24 0.74 23.00
N LYS A 92 -0.64 -0.42 23.28
CA LYS A 92 -1.11 -1.36 24.32
C LYS A 92 -0.99 -0.79 25.73
N LYS A 93 0.09 -0.08 26.04
CA LYS A 93 0.28 0.61 27.35
C LYS A 93 -0.90 1.52 27.65
N HIS A 94 -1.37 2.26 26.66
CA HIS A 94 -2.50 3.19 26.78
C HIS A 94 -3.86 2.56 26.47
N LYS A 95 -3.92 1.25 26.19
CA LYS A 95 -5.15 0.51 25.83
C LYS A 95 -5.89 1.06 24.61
N VAL A 96 -5.15 1.66 23.70
CA VAL A 96 -5.66 2.22 22.43
C VAL A 96 -5.36 1.23 21.30
N PRO A 97 -6.32 0.88 20.45
CA PRO A 97 -6.08 -0.05 19.34
C PRO A 97 -5.10 0.53 18.31
N SER A 98 -4.21 -0.32 17.83
CA SER A 98 -3.24 -0.01 16.78
C SER A 98 -3.70 -0.55 15.42
N PHE A 99 -3.62 0.28 14.39
CA PHE A 99 -3.98 -0.07 13.01
C PHE A 99 -2.79 0.05 12.07
N MET A 100 -2.53 -0.97 11.28
CA MET A 100 -1.49 -1.02 10.27
C MET A 100 -2.09 -0.88 8.88
N ASP A 101 -1.69 0.15 8.14
CA ASP A 101 -1.91 0.21 6.68
C ASP A 101 -0.75 -0.47 5.95
N ALA A 102 -1.01 -1.67 5.47
CA ALA A 102 -0.11 -2.52 4.71
C ALA A 102 -0.63 -2.75 3.28
N ALA A 103 -1.35 -1.78 2.72
CA ALA A 103 -2.09 -1.91 1.45
C ALA A 103 -1.25 -2.42 0.27
N ALA A 104 0.08 -2.22 0.27
CA ALA A 104 0.97 -2.59 -0.82
C ALA A 104 2.10 -3.55 -0.38
N ASP A 105 1.97 -4.18 0.78
CA ASP A 105 3.07 -4.89 1.46
C ASP A 105 3.22 -6.36 1.06
N VAL A 106 2.55 -6.80 0.04
CA VAL A 106 2.77 -8.10 -0.58
C VAL A 106 3.25 -7.92 -2.02
N PRO A 107 4.24 -8.68 -2.48
CA PRO A 107 5.03 -9.69 -1.76
C PRO A 107 5.94 -9.10 -0.67
N PRO A 108 6.52 -9.93 0.25
CA PRO A 108 6.38 -11.38 0.35
C PRO A 108 5.06 -11.79 1.02
N VAL A 109 4.60 -13.03 0.77
CA VAL A 109 3.32 -13.55 1.27
C VAL A 109 3.23 -13.57 2.80
N GLU A 110 4.35 -13.75 3.48
CA GLU A 110 4.48 -13.76 4.94
C GLU A 110 3.99 -12.45 5.58
N ASN A 111 4.03 -11.34 4.87
CA ASN A 111 3.56 -10.05 5.35
C ASN A 111 2.05 -10.05 5.66
N LEU A 112 1.26 -10.94 5.02
CA LEU A 112 -0.16 -11.13 5.36
C LEU A 112 -0.37 -11.51 6.83
N PHE A 113 0.62 -12.13 7.47
CA PHE A 113 0.53 -12.63 8.85
C PHE A 113 1.47 -11.89 9.82
N LYS A 114 2.49 -11.21 9.30
CA LYS A 114 3.58 -10.63 10.08
C LYS A 114 3.09 -9.57 11.06
N TYR A 115 2.24 -8.67 10.61
CA TYR A 115 1.87 -7.49 11.41
C TYR A 115 0.95 -7.84 12.58
N GLN A 116 0.10 -8.84 12.41
CA GLN A 116 -0.67 -9.41 13.53
C GLN A 116 0.23 -10.11 14.55
N LYS A 117 1.29 -10.80 14.10
CA LYS A 117 2.29 -11.43 15.00
C LYS A 117 3.08 -10.39 15.78
N ILE A 118 3.37 -9.22 15.21
CA ILE A 118 3.96 -8.07 15.93
C ILE A 118 2.98 -7.56 16.99
N GLY A 119 1.68 -7.67 16.74
CA GLY A 119 0.64 -7.36 17.71
C GLY A 119 -0.26 -6.17 17.35
N PHE A 120 -0.29 -5.74 16.08
CA PHE A 120 -1.28 -4.77 15.61
C PHE A 120 -2.69 -5.32 15.76
N ASP A 121 -3.59 -4.48 16.24
CA ASP A 121 -4.99 -4.83 16.48
C ASP A 121 -5.81 -4.91 15.19
N LEU A 122 -5.50 -4.08 14.21
CA LEU A 122 -6.07 -4.10 12.85
C LEU A 122 -4.96 -4.02 11.80
N VAL A 123 -5.16 -4.72 10.69
CA VAL A 123 -4.28 -4.67 9.50
C VAL A 123 -5.13 -4.63 8.26
N THR A 124 -4.75 -3.80 7.27
CA THR A 124 -5.45 -3.74 5.99
C THR A 124 -4.51 -3.95 4.80
N PHE A 125 -4.99 -4.69 3.79
CA PHE A 125 -4.34 -4.87 2.49
C PHE A 125 -5.28 -4.51 1.34
N SER A 126 -4.72 -3.95 0.27
CA SER A 126 -5.49 -3.68 -0.95
C SER A 126 -5.64 -4.96 -1.78
N GLY A 127 -6.88 -5.27 -2.17
CA GLY A 127 -7.16 -6.44 -3.01
C GLY A 127 -6.71 -6.28 -4.46
N GLY A 128 -6.80 -5.07 -5.01
CA GLY A 128 -6.50 -4.79 -6.40
C GLY A 128 -5.02 -4.58 -6.75
N LYS A 129 -4.10 -4.85 -5.81
CA LYS A 129 -2.64 -4.82 -6.02
C LYS A 129 -2.12 -6.23 -6.32
N MET A 130 -1.00 -6.64 -5.71
CA MET A 130 -0.35 -7.94 -6.00
C MET A 130 -1.16 -9.18 -5.61
N ILE A 131 -2.21 -9.03 -4.78
CA ILE A 131 -3.18 -10.10 -4.55
C ILE A 131 -4.01 -10.39 -5.81
N CYS A 132 -4.11 -9.42 -6.74
CA CYS A 132 -4.83 -9.53 -8.02
C CYS A 132 -6.33 -9.78 -7.87
N GLY A 133 -6.93 -9.27 -6.80
CA GLY A 133 -8.39 -9.25 -6.59
C GLY A 133 -9.05 -8.01 -7.21
N PRO A 134 -10.36 -7.84 -6.99
CA PRO A 134 -11.09 -6.66 -7.45
C PRO A 134 -10.51 -5.36 -6.90
N GLN A 135 -10.47 -4.31 -7.73
CA GLN A 135 -9.90 -3.00 -7.38
C GLN A 135 -10.61 -2.32 -6.20
N SER A 136 -11.92 -2.52 -6.09
CA SER A 136 -12.76 -1.94 -5.03
C SER A 136 -12.77 -2.76 -3.74
N ALA A 137 -12.19 -3.97 -3.74
CA ALA A 137 -12.12 -4.83 -2.57
C ALA A 137 -10.77 -4.70 -1.85
N GLY A 138 -10.79 -5.00 -0.55
CA GLY A 138 -9.60 -5.10 0.28
C GLY A 138 -9.85 -6.04 1.46
N LEU A 139 -8.80 -6.30 2.20
CA LEU A 139 -8.83 -7.12 3.41
C LEU A 139 -8.68 -6.22 4.63
N LEU A 140 -9.54 -6.42 5.62
CA LEU A 140 -9.38 -5.86 6.96
C LEU A 140 -9.48 -7.03 7.94
N PHE A 141 -8.42 -7.28 8.70
CA PHE A 141 -8.39 -8.32 9.73
C PHE A 141 -7.72 -7.85 11.02
N GLY A 142 -7.98 -8.56 12.08
CA GLY A 142 -7.46 -8.24 13.41
C GLY A 142 -8.41 -8.67 14.51
N ARG A 143 -8.42 -7.92 15.59
CA ARG A 143 -9.22 -8.20 16.78
C ARG A 143 -10.71 -8.33 16.43
N LYS A 144 -11.32 -9.39 16.96
CA LYS A 144 -12.71 -9.76 16.66
C LYS A 144 -13.71 -8.64 16.98
N ASP A 145 -13.55 -7.97 18.13
CA ASP A 145 -14.43 -6.88 18.56
C ASP A 145 -14.40 -5.69 17.58
N LEU A 146 -13.21 -5.32 17.07
CA LEU A 146 -13.05 -4.26 16.09
C LEU A 146 -13.58 -4.65 14.69
N ILE A 147 -13.40 -5.91 14.29
CA ILE A 147 -13.97 -6.41 13.03
C ILE A 147 -15.50 -6.44 13.10
N GLU A 148 -16.08 -6.85 14.23
CA GLU A 148 -17.54 -6.80 14.42
C GLU A 148 -18.06 -5.37 14.39
N ALA A 149 -17.36 -4.43 15.04
CA ALA A 149 -17.70 -3.01 14.99
C ALA A 149 -17.57 -2.43 13.57
N ALA A 150 -16.53 -2.82 12.81
CA ALA A 150 -16.36 -2.42 11.41
C ALA A 150 -17.52 -2.90 10.52
N LYS A 151 -18.02 -4.13 10.74
CA LYS A 151 -19.20 -4.64 10.03
C LYS A 151 -20.46 -3.83 10.32
N LEU A 152 -20.66 -3.38 11.56
CA LEU A 152 -21.79 -2.52 11.92
C LEU A 152 -21.70 -1.13 11.27
N ASN A 153 -20.49 -0.66 10.99
CA ASN A 153 -20.23 0.59 10.28
C ASN A 153 -20.30 0.46 8.75
N HIS A 154 -20.80 -0.65 8.21
CA HIS A 154 -20.83 -0.96 6.78
C HIS A 154 -22.20 -1.47 6.33
N SER A 155 -22.40 -1.62 5.02
CA SER A 155 -23.54 -2.34 4.44
C SER A 155 -23.65 -3.77 5.03
N PRO A 156 -24.86 -4.32 5.28
CA PRO A 156 -26.17 -3.84 4.79
C PRO A 156 -26.88 -2.82 5.67
N HIS A 157 -26.28 -2.37 6.78
CA HIS A 157 -26.89 -1.36 7.64
C HIS A 157 -27.17 -0.05 6.89
N GLU A 158 -28.23 0.68 7.26
CA GLU A 158 -28.73 1.81 6.46
C GLU A 158 -28.04 3.13 6.74
N ALA A 159 -27.69 3.39 8.02
CA ALA A 159 -27.21 4.67 8.49
C ALA A 159 -25.67 4.87 8.57
N PRO A 160 -24.83 3.82 8.58
CA PRO A 160 -23.40 4.01 8.88
C PRO A 160 -22.63 4.68 7.76
N ILE A 161 -21.49 5.30 8.14
CA ILE A 161 -20.59 6.00 7.23
C ILE A 161 -20.09 5.13 6.07
N GLY A 162 -19.95 3.83 6.27
CA GLY A 162 -19.52 2.87 5.25
C GLY A 162 -20.61 2.41 4.29
N ARG A 163 -21.86 2.89 4.46
CA ARG A 163 -22.97 2.48 3.59
C ARG A 163 -22.72 2.74 2.09
N PRO A 164 -22.21 3.90 1.67
CA PRO A 164 -21.87 4.15 0.26
C PRO A 164 -20.64 3.40 -0.24
N MET A 165 -19.83 2.82 0.66
CA MET A 165 -18.60 2.09 0.35
C MET A 165 -18.82 0.57 0.26
N LYS A 166 -20.04 0.13 0.03
CA LYS A 166 -20.38 -1.29 0.00
C LYS A 166 -19.66 -2.03 -1.13
N VAL A 167 -19.15 -3.21 -0.77
CA VAL A 167 -18.59 -4.18 -1.70
C VAL A 167 -19.71 -5.15 -2.09
N ASN A 168 -19.87 -5.44 -3.36
CA ASN A 168 -20.89 -6.37 -3.83
C ASN A 168 -20.46 -7.84 -3.66
N LYS A 169 -21.39 -8.77 -3.90
CA LYS A 169 -21.12 -10.21 -3.73
C LYS A 169 -20.04 -10.72 -4.68
N GLU A 170 -20.05 -10.24 -5.91
CA GLU A 170 -19.09 -10.61 -6.95
C GLU A 170 -17.68 -10.21 -6.56
N GLU A 171 -17.52 -9.02 -5.96
CA GLU A 171 -16.23 -8.53 -5.44
C GLU A 171 -15.79 -9.33 -4.21
N MET A 172 -16.69 -9.70 -3.31
CA MET A 172 -16.38 -10.54 -2.15
C MET A 172 -15.85 -11.90 -2.59
N PHE A 173 -16.57 -12.57 -3.52
CA PHE A 173 -16.13 -13.86 -4.06
C PHE A 173 -14.86 -13.75 -4.88
N GLY A 174 -14.74 -12.69 -5.70
CA GLY A 174 -13.52 -12.40 -6.46
C GLY A 174 -12.32 -12.18 -5.53
N MET A 175 -12.50 -11.46 -4.42
CA MET A 175 -11.44 -11.24 -3.44
C MET A 175 -11.05 -12.53 -2.71
N TYR A 176 -12.04 -13.35 -2.34
CA TYR A 176 -11.78 -14.66 -1.73
C TYR A 176 -11.00 -15.58 -2.67
N ALA A 177 -11.41 -15.68 -3.92
CA ALA A 177 -10.73 -16.48 -4.94
C ALA A 177 -9.30 -15.99 -5.18
N ALA A 178 -9.11 -14.67 -5.28
CA ALA A 178 -7.79 -14.06 -5.48
C ALA A 178 -6.86 -14.31 -4.28
N LEU A 179 -7.36 -14.16 -3.06
CA LEU A 179 -6.56 -14.44 -1.86
C LEU A 179 -6.17 -15.92 -1.77
N LYS A 180 -7.09 -16.83 -2.06
CA LYS A 180 -6.81 -18.28 -2.10
C LYS A 180 -5.73 -18.58 -3.13
N ALA A 181 -5.90 -18.10 -4.36
CA ALA A 181 -4.93 -18.29 -5.42
C ALA A 181 -3.57 -17.67 -5.08
N TYR A 182 -3.55 -16.50 -4.41
CA TYR A 182 -2.33 -15.85 -3.95
C TYR A 182 -1.59 -16.69 -2.91
N LEU A 183 -2.29 -17.28 -1.94
CA LEU A 183 -1.70 -18.14 -0.90
C LEU A 183 -1.16 -19.46 -1.44
N GLU A 184 -1.78 -20.01 -2.51
CA GLU A 184 -1.38 -21.27 -3.16
C GLU A 184 -0.31 -21.08 -4.25
N ARG A 185 0.05 -19.84 -4.59
CA ARG A 185 1.00 -19.49 -5.65
C ARG A 185 2.42 -19.90 -5.28
N ASP A 186 3.19 -20.39 -6.26
CA ASP A 186 4.64 -20.57 -6.11
C ASP A 186 5.34 -19.21 -6.23
N HIS A 187 5.45 -18.52 -5.11
CA HIS A 187 6.04 -17.18 -5.01
C HIS A 187 7.54 -17.16 -5.38
N LYS A 188 8.25 -18.28 -5.15
CA LYS A 188 9.67 -18.39 -5.53
C LYS A 188 9.82 -18.43 -7.04
N LYS A 189 9.05 -19.28 -7.70
CA LYS A 189 9.04 -19.37 -9.17
C LYS A 189 8.60 -18.06 -9.81
N GLU A 190 7.55 -17.42 -9.28
CA GLU A 190 7.06 -16.12 -9.75
C GLU A 190 8.15 -15.05 -9.67
N TRP A 191 8.91 -15.01 -8.58
CA TRP A 191 10.05 -14.10 -8.41
C TRP A 191 11.17 -14.37 -9.42
N GLU A 192 11.53 -15.63 -9.63
CA GLU A 192 12.51 -16.05 -10.63
C GLU A 192 12.06 -15.67 -12.05
N ASP A 193 10.78 -15.83 -12.36
CA ASP A 193 10.20 -15.43 -13.66
C ASP A 193 10.30 -13.91 -13.87
N TRP A 194 10.07 -13.08 -12.85
CA TRP A 194 10.27 -11.63 -12.94
C TRP A 194 11.73 -11.25 -13.20
N LEU A 195 12.67 -11.86 -12.49
CA LEU A 195 14.10 -11.63 -12.71
C LEU A 195 14.54 -12.06 -14.12
N ASN A 196 14.01 -13.17 -14.63
CA ASN A 196 14.28 -13.62 -15.99
C ASN A 196 13.74 -12.65 -17.06
N ARG A 197 12.55 -12.06 -16.85
CA ARG A 197 12.00 -11.01 -17.73
C ARG A 197 12.92 -9.79 -17.74
N ILE A 198 13.39 -9.35 -16.59
CA ILE A 198 14.36 -8.25 -16.46
C ILE A 198 15.62 -8.56 -17.25
N LYS A 199 16.21 -9.76 -17.08
CA LYS A 199 17.41 -10.19 -17.77
C LYS A 199 17.24 -10.17 -19.30
N GLN A 200 16.09 -10.64 -19.80
CA GLN A 200 15.80 -10.64 -21.22
C GLN A 200 15.69 -9.21 -21.79
N ILE A 201 14.94 -8.32 -21.12
CA ILE A 201 14.81 -6.92 -21.56
C ILE A 201 16.18 -6.23 -21.52
N LYS A 202 16.89 -6.36 -20.41
CA LYS A 202 18.21 -5.76 -20.19
C LYS A 202 19.20 -6.16 -21.29
N SER A 203 19.31 -7.46 -21.62
CA SER A 203 20.25 -7.96 -22.64
C SER A 203 20.02 -7.36 -24.03
N ILE A 204 18.79 -7.00 -24.36
CA ILE A 204 18.43 -6.37 -25.64
C ILE A 204 18.71 -4.86 -25.60
N VAL A 205 18.30 -4.19 -24.51
CA VAL A 205 18.41 -2.73 -24.41
C VAL A 205 19.87 -2.29 -24.25
N GLU A 206 20.71 -3.04 -23.54
CA GLU A 206 22.14 -2.75 -23.37
C GLU A 206 22.97 -2.92 -24.67
N THR A 207 22.37 -3.41 -25.76
CA THR A 207 23.02 -3.35 -27.10
C THR A 207 23.11 -1.92 -27.62
N VAL A 208 22.35 -0.96 -27.05
CA VAL A 208 22.46 0.46 -27.38
C VAL A 208 23.67 1.05 -26.62
N PRO A 209 24.67 1.59 -27.32
CA PRO A 209 25.88 2.10 -26.68
C PRO A 209 25.56 3.24 -25.70
N GLY A 210 25.98 3.08 -24.45
CA GLY A 210 25.77 4.09 -23.40
C GLY A 210 24.51 3.90 -22.57
N VAL A 211 23.69 2.88 -22.85
CA VAL A 211 22.56 2.49 -22.00
C VAL A 211 22.99 1.39 -21.04
N THR A 212 22.59 1.50 -19.79
CA THR A 212 22.81 0.50 -18.73
C THR A 212 21.50 0.18 -18.03
N GLY A 213 21.34 -1.07 -17.62
CA GLY A 213 20.17 -1.55 -16.91
C GLY A 213 20.54 -2.13 -15.54
N GLU A 214 19.73 -1.81 -14.51
CA GLU A 214 19.89 -2.35 -13.18
C GLU A 214 18.58 -2.90 -12.65
N THR A 215 18.65 -4.04 -11.93
CA THR A 215 17.49 -4.54 -11.20
C THR A 215 17.27 -3.68 -9.98
N HIS A 216 16.08 -3.11 -9.87
CA HIS A 216 15.67 -2.33 -8.70
C HIS A 216 14.59 -3.08 -7.93
N ILE A 217 14.73 -3.11 -6.60
CA ILE A 217 13.72 -3.58 -5.64
C ILE A 217 13.57 -2.49 -4.59
N GLU A 218 12.33 -2.10 -4.28
CA GLU A 218 12.09 -1.11 -3.23
C GLU A 218 12.61 -1.62 -1.89
N SER A 219 13.29 -0.75 -1.14
CA SER A 219 13.88 -1.08 0.16
C SER A 219 12.85 -1.21 1.28
N GLY A 220 11.68 -0.60 1.10
CA GLY A 220 10.55 -0.68 2.05
C GLY A 220 9.71 -1.93 1.87
N PRO A 221 8.75 -2.16 2.76
CA PRO A 221 7.85 -3.32 2.66
C PRO A 221 6.82 -3.20 1.54
N ALA A 222 6.51 -1.97 1.09
CA ALA A 222 5.52 -1.74 0.06
C ALA A 222 6.12 -1.87 -1.35
N ASN A 223 5.39 -2.56 -2.23
CA ASN A 223 5.78 -2.77 -3.62
C ASN A 223 7.18 -3.41 -3.77
N ALA A 224 7.57 -4.27 -2.83
CA ALA A 224 8.86 -4.94 -2.79
C ALA A 224 8.95 -6.05 -3.85
N PHE A 225 8.88 -5.68 -5.12
CA PHE A 225 9.04 -6.55 -6.27
C PHE A 225 10.04 -5.96 -7.29
N PRO A 226 10.70 -6.80 -8.11
CA PRO A 226 11.74 -6.35 -9.00
C PRO A 226 11.18 -5.55 -10.20
N SER A 227 11.93 -4.54 -10.61
CA SER A 227 11.74 -3.74 -11.81
C SER A 227 13.09 -3.49 -12.49
N LEU A 228 13.08 -3.05 -13.73
CA LEU A 228 14.29 -2.70 -14.48
C LEU A 228 14.41 -1.18 -14.54
N ASP A 229 15.46 -0.64 -13.94
CA ASP A 229 15.87 0.75 -14.10
C ASP A 229 16.89 0.87 -15.24
N LEU A 230 16.57 1.69 -16.23
CA LEU A 230 17.43 2.00 -17.37
C LEU A 230 17.98 3.41 -17.20
N ASN A 231 19.28 3.54 -17.40
CA ASN A 231 20.02 4.78 -17.29
C ASN A 231 20.92 4.97 -18.52
N TRP A 232 21.11 6.21 -18.93
CA TRP A 232 22.03 6.59 -20.01
C TRP A 232 22.47 8.03 -19.86
N ASP A 233 23.56 8.34 -20.54
CA ASP A 233 24.03 9.71 -20.70
C ASP A 233 23.26 10.37 -21.87
N GLU A 234 22.43 11.36 -21.57
CA GLU A 234 21.62 12.09 -22.55
C GLU A 234 22.50 12.82 -23.59
N GLN A 235 23.77 13.13 -23.29
CA GLN A 235 24.70 13.72 -24.27
C GLN A 235 25.10 12.69 -25.34
N ARG A 236 25.16 11.39 -24.98
CA ARG A 236 25.50 10.31 -25.92
C ARG A 236 24.28 9.78 -26.66
N VAL A 237 23.18 9.51 -25.96
CA VAL A 237 21.97 8.90 -26.54
C VAL A 237 21.02 9.97 -27.10
N LYS A 238 21.18 11.23 -26.73
CA LYS A 238 20.46 12.42 -27.27
C LYS A 238 18.92 12.32 -27.16
N ILE A 239 18.40 11.61 -26.17
CA ILE A 239 16.99 11.52 -25.85
C ILE A 239 16.85 11.42 -24.33
N SER A 240 15.89 12.13 -23.75
CA SER A 240 15.62 12.07 -22.32
C SER A 240 14.69 10.90 -21.94
N PRO A 241 14.72 10.42 -20.69
CA PRO A 241 13.76 9.41 -20.22
C PRO A 241 12.29 9.81 -20.39
N ARG A 242 11.96 11.10 -20.32
CA ARG A 242 10.61 11.62 -20.56
C ARG A 242 10.18 11.51 -22.01
N GLU A 243 11.05 11.78 -22.95
CA GLU A 243 10.77 11.62 -24.38
C GLU A 243 10.59 10.14 -24.73
N VAL A 244 11.44 9.26 -24.17
CA VAL A 244 11.27 7.79 -24.33
C VAL A 244 9.94 7.34 -23.73
N GLN A 245 9.58 7.79 -22.53
CA GLN A 245 8.29 7.48 -21.92
C GLN A 245 7.13 7.90 -22.82
N ALA A 246 7.17 9.11 -23.38
CA ALA A 246 6.13 9.62 -24.25
C ALA A 246 6.03 8.80 -25.57
N ALA A 247 7.18 8.48 -26.16
CA ALA A 247 7.23 7.66 -27.38
C ALA A 247 6.70 6.23 -27.15
N LEU A 248 7.04 5.62 -26.02
CA LEU A 248 6.54 4.32 -25.61
C LEU A 248 5.01 4.34 -25.39
N LYS A 249 4.51 5.34 -24.69
CA LYS A 249 3.08 5.50 -24.40
C LYS A 249 2.25 5.71 -25.68
N ASN A 250 2.75 6.52 -26.60
CA ASN A 250 2.05 6.90 -27.84
C ASN A 250 2.29 5.91 -29.00
N GLY A 251 3.10 4.89 -28.80
CA GLY A 251 3.40 3.90 -29.83
C GLY A 251 2.40 2.75 -29.89
N THR A 252 2.61 1.82 -30.82
CA THR A 252 1.77 0.63 -31.01
C THR A 252 2.65 -0.64 -30.87
N PRO A 253 2.42 -1.49 -29.88
CA PRO A 253 1.51 -1.26 -28.73
C PRO A 253 2.00 -0.13 -27.81
N GLY A 254 1.07 0.53 -27.12
CA GLY A 254 1.41 1.52 -26.10
C GLY A 254 2.02 0.84 -24.87
N ILE A 255 3.13 1.37 -24.36
CA ILE A 255 3.85 0.85 -23.21
C ILE A 255 3.93 1.93 -22.13
N VAL A 256 3.49 1.61 -20.92
CA VAL A 256 3.60 2.51 -19.77
C VAL A 256 4.89 2.18 -19.00
N ALA A 257 5.78 3.16 -18.93
CA ALA A 257 6.99 3.12 -18.12
C ALA A 257 7.01 4.32 -17.16
N ASN A 258 7.81 4.28 -16.11
CA ASN A 258 7.89 5.36 -15.13
C ASN A 258 9.23 6.10 -15.24
N VAL A 259 9.17 7.42 -15.22
CA VAL A 259 10.36 8.27 -15.15
C VAL A 259 10.61 8.68 -13.71
N GLY A 260 11.86 8.72 -13.30
CA GLY A 260 12.28 9.14 -11.97
C GLY A 260 13.75 9.49 -11.92
N ARG A 261 14.30 9.41 -10.72
CA ARG A 261 15.73 9.53 -10.48
C ARG A 261 16.25 8.32 -9.72
N THR A 262 17.49 7.96 -9.95
CA THR A 262 18.23 6.99 -9.15
C THR A 262 18.59 7.60 -7.80
N GLN A 263 19.15 6.82 -6.87
CA GLN A 263 19.58 7.32 -5.56
C GLN A 263 20.70 8.38 -5.67
N ASP A 264 21.55 8.26 -6.68
CA ASP A 264 22.61 9.26 -7.02
C ASP A 264 22.09 10.43 -7.87
N GLY A 265 20.76 10.55 -8.03
CA GLY A 265 20.09 11.70 -8.66
C GLY A 265 20.04 11.67 -10.20
N LYS A 266 20.56 10.64 -10.88
CA LYS A 266 20.53 10.53 -12.35
C LYS A 266 19.11 10.26 -12.85
N PRO A 267 18.71 10.81 -14.01
CA PRO A 267 17.45 10.47 -14.65
C PRO A 267 17.40 8.97 -14.99
N ARG A 268 16.25 8.35 -14.79
CA ARG A 268 16.02 6.93 -15.12
C ARG A 268 14.67 6.70 -15.76
N LEU A 269 14.58 5.64 -16.57
CA LEU A 269 13.33 5.04 -17.02
C LEU A 269 13.14 3.70 -16.33
N ARG A 270 12.03 3.53 -15.58
CA ARG A 270 11.70 2.27 -14.92
C ARG A 270 10.68 1.47 -15.71
N VAL A 271 11.03 0.25 -16.04
CA VAL A 271 10.18 -0.73 -16.71
C VAL A 271 9.69 -1.77 -15.68
N GLY A 272 8.39 -1.80 -15.44
CA GLY A 272 7.75 -2.81 -14.59
C GLY A 272 7.60 -4.13 -15.35
N VAL A 273 7.90 -5.25 -14.69
CA VAL A 273 7.89 -6.58 -15.33
C VAL A 273 6.84 -7.53 -14.74
N VAL A 274 6.28 -7.20 -13.57
CA VAL A 274 5.42 -8.11 -12.80
C VAL A 274 4.12 -8.48 -13.52
N LEU A 275 3.54 -7.54 -14.26
CA LEU A 275 2.30 -7.74 -15.02
C LEU A 275 2.52 -8.15 -16.47
N LEU A 276 3.76 -8.23 -16.95
CA LEU A 276 4.05 -8.65 -18.34
C LEU A 276 3.77 -10.15 -18.50
N LYS A 277 3.07 -10.50 -19.58
CA LYS A 277 2.99 -11.88 -20.02
C LYS A 277 4.28 -12.28 -20.75
N PRO A 278 4.65 -13.58 -20.80
CA PRO A 278 5.88 -14.02 -21.46
C PRO A 278 6.06 -13.49 -22.88
N GLU A 279 5.00 -13.51 -23.69
CA GLU A 279 4.99 -13.04 -25.09
C GLU A 279 5.17 -11.52 -25.23
N GLN A 280 4.92 -10.75 -24.18
CA GLN A 280 5.07 -9.29 -24.19
C GLN A 280 6.50 -8.85 -23.93
N VAL A 281 7.34 -9.70 -23.33
CA VAL A 281 8.71 -9.34 -22.90
C VAL A 281 9.57 -8.92 -24.10
N ALA A 282 9.54 -9.69 -25.18
CA ALA A 282 10.28 -9.38 -26.41
C ALA A 282 9.78 -8.08 -27.08
N ILE A 283 8.45 -7.84 -27.04
CA ILE A 283 7.85 -6.62 -27.57
C ILE A 283 8.34 -5.40 -26.78
N VAL A 284 8.28 -5.47 -25.45
CA VAL A 284 8.76 -4.39 -24.58
C VAL A 284 10.25 -4.14 -24.81
N ALA A 285 11.06 -5.18 -24.84
CA ALA A 285 12.49 -5.07 -25.08
C ALA A 285 12.82 -4.39 -26.42
N GLY A 286 12.15 -4.79 -27.51
CA GLY A 286 12.33 -4.20 -28.83
C GLY A 286 11.84 -2.75 -28.94
N ARG A 287 10.81 -2.39 -28.19
CA ARG A 287 10.26 -1.02 -28.18
C ARG A 287 11.06 -0.05 -27.31
N VAL A 288 11.70 -0.55 -26.26
CA VAL A 288 12.57 0.25 -25.36
C VAL A 288 13.97 0.45 -25.93
N ARG A 289 14.43 -0.47 -26.78
CA ARG A 289 15.68 -0.34 -27.56
C ARG A 289 15.55 0.74 -28.64
#